data_0cdabca8c531db32e0ccbd7af0a85a27
#
_entry.id   0cdabca8c531db32e0ccbd7af0a85a27
#
_cell.length_a   1.000
_cell.length_b   1.000
_cell.length_c   1.000
_cell.angle_alpha   90.00
_cell.angle_beta   90.00
_cell.angle_gamma   90.00
#
_symmetry.space_group_name_H-M   'P 1'
#
loop_
_entity.id
_entity.type
_entity.pdbx_description
1 polymer ?
#
loop_
_entity_poly.entity_id
_entity_poly.type
_entity_poly.pdbx_seq_one_letter_code
_entity_poly.pdbx_strand_id
1 'polypeptide(L)'
;MKKLLVYLTVFVGIASFAQTGPKIEFKEETINYGEVEKGKDDGIRIFEFTNTGDAPLIITNAKSSCGCTVPEWPKEPIAPNSKGQIKVQYNMNPGPISKTITIESNAINKPNGMVPLRIKGTVIVKEEVSPLVKKKTFPNSKKGPKK
;
A
#
# COMPACT_ATOMS: atom_id res chain seq x y z
N MET A 1 23.67 49.73 -52.29
CA MET A 1 22.70 49.83 -51.16
C MET A 1 22.31 48.41 -50.78
N LYS A 2 23.08 47.80 -49.84
CA LYS A 2 22.87 46.44 -49.39
C LYS A 2 22.20 46.50 -48.03
N LYS A 3 20.95 46.12 -47.96
CA LYS A 3 20.21 46.05 -46.71
C LYS A 3 20.63 44.75 -46.01
N LEU A 4 21.44 44.91 -44.95
CA LEU A 4 21.85 43.86 -44.06
C LEU A 4 20.69 43.55 -43.09
N LEU A 5 19.94 42.51 -43.36
CA LEU A 5 18.90 41.98 -42.50
C LEU A 5 19.57 41.19 -41.37
N VAL A 6 19.75 41.84 -40.25
CA VAL A 6 20.20 41.15 -39.00
C VAL A 6 19.00 40.42 -38.42
N TYR A 7 18.93 39.10 -38.64
CA TYR A 7 18.01 38.25 -37.90
C TYR A 7 18.55 38.10 -36.48
N LEU A 8 18.03 38.93 -35.59
CA LEU A 8 18.16 38.75 -34.17
C LEU A 8 17.26 37.56 -33.73
N THR A 9 17.78 36.37 -33.77
CA THR A 9 17.14 35.21 -33.18
C THR A 9 17.16 35.37 -31.68
N VAL A 10 16.04 35.85 -31.14
CA VAL A 10 15.77 35.79 -29.69
C VAL A 10 15.60 34.33 -29.30
N PHE A 11 16.67 33.74 -28.83
CA PHE A 11 16.64 32.43 -28.18
C PHE A 11 15.99 32.63 -26.82
N VAL A 12 14.66 32.53 -26.77
CA VAL A 12 13.92 32.48 -25.50
C VAL A 12 14.24 31.13 -24.89
N GLY A 13 15.30 31.12 -24.09
CA GLY A 13 15.60 29.99 -23.21
C GLY A 13 14.44 29.85 -22.21
N ILE A 14 13.60 28.84 -22.42
CA ILE A 14 12.62 28.41 -21.44
C ILE A 14 13.45 27.86 -20.27
N ALA A 15 13.76 28.70 -19.29
CA ALA A 15 14.27 28.26 -18.01
C ALA A 15 13.14 27.41 -17.38
N SER A 16 13.22 26.10 -17.57
CA SER A 16 12.42 25.17 -16.77
C SER A 16 12.82 25.40 -15.32
N PHE A 17 12.01 26.15 -14.59
CA PHE A 17 12.11 26.20 -13.12
C PHE A 17 11.88 24.77 -12.64
N ALA A 18 12.95 24.01 -12.50
CA ALA A 18 12.91 22.75 -11.79
C ALA A 18 12.43 23.08 -10.38
N GLN A 19 11.23 22.65 -10.02
CA GLN A 19 10.72 22.83 -8.68
C GLN A 19 11.68 22.13 -7.73
N THR A 20 12.46 22.92 -6.98
CA THR A 20 13.34 22.45 -5.94
C THR A 20 12.52 22.10 -4.72
N GLY A 21 12.77 20.93 -4.14
CA GLY A 21 12.04 20.47 -2.97
C GLY A 21 11.96 18.96 -2.86
N PRO A 22 11.42 18.45 -1.76
CA PRO A 22 11.25 17.02 -1.57
C PRO A 22 10.19 16.46 -2.53
N LYS A 23 10.48 15.30 -3.10
CA LYS A 23 9.57 14.57 -3.99
C LYS A 23 9.47 13.13 -3.54
N ILE A 24 8.27 12.58 -3.52
CA ILE A 24 8.03 11.19 -3.15
C ILE A 24 7.59 10.39 -4.36
N GLU A 25 8.28 9.27 -4.60
CA GLU A 25 7.89 8.30 -5.62
C GLU A 25 7.85 6.90 -5.01
N PHE A 26 6.65 6.30 -5.02
CA PHE A 26 6.48 4.92 -4.61
C PHE A 26 6.76 3.98 -5.77
N LYS A 27 7.43 2.86 -5.49
CA LYS A 27 7.61 1.76 -6.45
C LYS A 27 6.27 1.20 -6.90
N GLU A 28 5.34 1.11 -5.97
CA GLU A 28 3.95 0.75 -6.20
C GLU A 28 3.05 1.44 -5.17
N GLU A 29 1.90 1.95 -5.59
CA GLU A 29 0.91 2.58 -4.70
C GLU A 29 -0.23 1.61 -4.34
N THR A 30 -0.22 0.40 -4.92
CA THR A 30 -1.22 -0.64 -4.64
C THR A 30 -0.54 -1.99 -4.50
N ILE A 31 -0.69 -2.63 -3.34
CA ILE A 31 -0.24 -4.00 -3.11
C ILE A 31 -1.45 -4.93 -3.10
N ASN A 32 -1.36 -5.99 -3.90
CA ASN A 32 -2.35 -7.05 -3.92
C ASN A 32 -1.85 -8.24 -3.10
N TYR A 33 -2.54 -8.55 -2.02
CA TYR A 33 -2.28 -9.75 -1.20
C TYR A 33 -2.62 -11.03 -1.93
N GLY A 34 -3.46 -10.95 -2.98
CA GLY A 34 -4.05 -12.14 -3.59
C GLY A 34 -5.02 -12.83 -2.64
N GLU A 35 -5.05 -14.14 -2.68
CA GLU A 35 -5.77 -14.97 -1.72
C GLU A 35 -4.80 -15.45 -0.65
N VAL A 36 -5.00 -15.03 0.58
CA VAL A 36 -4.13 -15.33 1.72
C VAL A 36 -4.91 -16.04 2.82
N GLU A 37 -4.25 -16.99 3.49
CA GLU A 37 -4.88 -17.80 4.52
C GLU A 37 -4.65 -17.20 5.91
N LYS A 38 -5.73 -17.04 6.67
CA LYS A 38 -5.66 -16.56 8.05
C LYS A 38 -4.81 -17.51 8.91
N GLY A 39 -3.84 -16.92 9.61
CA GLY A 39 -2.92 -17.66 10.48
C GLY A 39 -1.66 -18.21 9.77
N LYS A 40 -1.59 -18.12 8.43
CA LYS A 40 -0.36 -18.42 7.68
C LYS A 40 0.33 -17.18 7.15
N ASP A 41 -0.42 -16.14 6.78
CA ASP A 41 0.11 -14.83 6.40
C ASP A 41 0.07 -13.89 7.61
N ASP A 42 1.15 -13.13 7.81
CA ASP A 42 1.27 -12.18 8.92
C ASP A 42 0.54 -10.84 8.68
N GLY A 43 0.01 -10.67 7.49
CA GLY A 43 -0.67 -9.46 7.06
C GLY A 43 0.24 -8.27 6.83
N ILE A 44 1.56 -8.44 6.86
CA ILE A 44 2.52 -7.35 6.68
C ILE A 44 2.84 -7.17 5.21
N ARG A 45 2.83 -5.92 4.75
CA ARG A 45 3.31 -5.50 3.44
C ARG A 45 4.10 -4.20 3.56
N ILE A 46 5.08 -4.05 2.66
CA ILE A 46 5.99 -2.91 2.66
C ILE A 46 5.85 -2.15 1.36
N PHE A 47 5.53 -0.87 1.46
CA PHE A 47 5.57 0.07 0.35
C PHE A 47 6.92 0.78 0.35
N GLU A 48 7.73 0.51 -0.67
CA GLU A 48 9.00 1.19 -0.86
C GLU A 48 8.80 2.51 -1.61
N PHE A 49 9.48 3.55 -1.19
CA PHE A 49 9.50 4.83 -1.87
C PHE A 49 10.91 5.42 -1.93
N THR A 50 11.11 6.37 -2.82
CA THR A 50 12.35 7.13 -2.96
C THR A 50 12.04 8.62 -2.87
N ASN A 51 12.87 9.37 -2.17
CA ASN A 51 12.89 10.81 -2.28
C ASN A 51 13.65 11.19 -3.56
N THR A 52 12.94 11.47 -4.65
CA THR A 52 13.51 11.88 -5.94
C THR A 52 13.74 13.40 -6.04
N GLY A 53 13.48 14.12 -4.94
CA GLY A 53 13.73 15.54 -4.84
C GLY A 53 15.14 15.87 -4.39
N ASP A 54 15.41 17.14 -4.24
CA ASP A 54 16.70 17.72 -3.86
C ASP A 54 16.72 18.27 -2.41
N ALA A 55 15.62 18.11 -1.69
CA ALA A 55 15.48 18.48 -0.29
C ALA A 55 15.00 17.30 0.57
N PRO A 56 15.22 17.32 1.90
CA PRO A 56 14.77 16.27 2.80
C PRO A 56 13.26 16.07 2.75
N LEU A 57 12.84 14.82 2.57
CA LEU A 57 11.44 14.40 2.58
C LEU A 57 11.04 13.97 4.00
N ILE A 58 9.96 14.53 4.51
CA ILE A 58 9.43 14.23 5.83
C ILE A 58 8.03 13.63 5.67
N ILE A 59 7.84 12.43 6.21
CA ILE A 59 6.51 11.84 6.35
C ILE A 59 5.94 12.31 7.68
N THR A 60 4.89 13.11 7.62
CA THR A 60 4.28 13.70 8.81
C THR A 60 3.25 12.79 9.44
N ASN A 61 2.56 11.99 8.62
CA ASN A 61 1.49 11.13 9.10
C ASN A 61 1.21 9.97 8.13
N ALA A 62 0.59 8.92 8.66
CA ALA A 62 0.03 7.83 7.87
C ALA A 62 -1.29 7.38 8.52
N LYS A 63 -2.39 7.58 7.80
CA LYS A 63 -3.74 7.27 8.28
C LYS A 63 -4.35 6.13 7.48
N SER A 64 -4.81 5.11 8.17
CA SER A 64 -5.62 4.07 7.56
C SER A 64 -7.10 4.45 7.52
N SER A 65 -7.81 3.95 6.51
CA SER A 65 -9.27 4.08 6.40
C SER A 65 -10.05 3.30 7.47
N CYS A 66 -9.38 2.43 8.25
CA CYS A 66 -9.97 1.68 9.38
C CYS A 66 -8.91 1.34 10.42
N GLY A 67 -9.34 1.04 11.64
CA GLY A 67 -8.47 0.53 12.72
C GLY A 67 -7.94 -0.90 12.51
N CYS A 68 -8.34 -1.57 11.42
CA CYS A 68 -7.89 -2.91 11.04
C CYS A 68 -6.56 -2.93 10.30
N THR A 69 -5.98 -1.77 10.04
CA THR A 69 -4.72 -1.59 9.34
C THR A 69 -3.86 -0.60 10.10
N VAL A 70 -2.67 -1.01 10.47
CA VAL A 70 -1.73 -0.17 11.24
C VAL A 70 -0.52 0.15 10.36
N PRO A 71 -0.35 1.42 9.94
CA PRO A 71 0.84 1.85 9.22
C PRO A 71 1.96 2.27 10.18
N GLU A 72 3.19 1.91 9.82
CA GLU A 72 4.43 2.39 10.43
C GLU A 72 5.26 3.11 9.35
N TRP A 73 5.87 4.25 9.69
CA TRP A 73 6.66 5.06 8.75
C TRP A 73 7.90 5.66 9.40
N PRO A 74 8.93 6.02 8.61
CA PRO A 74 10.11 6.70 9.11
C PRO A 74 9.76 8.03 9.78
N LYS A 75 10.28 8.28 10.96
CA LYS A 75 10.09 9.54 11.69
C LYS A 75 11.17 10.57 11.36
N GLU A 76 12.30 10.11 10.84
CA GLU A 76 13.41 10.94 10.46
C GLU A 76 13.28 11.40 9.01
N PRO A 77 13.83 12.58 8.64
CA PRO A 77 13.86 13.06 7.28
C PRO A 77 14.62 12.10 6.35
N ILE A 78 14.05 11.82 5.19
CA ILE A 78 14.68 11.01 4.15
C ILE A 78 15.48 11.92 3.23
N ALA A 79 16.79 11.72 3.18
CA ALA A 79 17.68 12.52 2.36
C ALA A 79 17.36 12.42 0.86
N PRO A 80 17.78 13.41 0.04
CA PRO A 80 17.69 13.33 -1.42
C PRO A 80 18.25 12.02 -1.97
N ASN A 81 17.56 11.44 -2.96
CA ASN A 81 17.89 10.16 -3.60
C ASN A 81 17.96 8.94 -2.66
N SER A 82 17.49 9.08 -1.42
CA SER A 82 17.42 7.99 -0.45
C SER A 82 16.06 7.31 -0.48
N LYS A 83 16.05 6.04 -0.07
CA LYS A 83 14.85 5.20 0.00
C LYS A 83 14.27 5.20 1.40
N GLY A 84 12.95 5.06 1.47
CA GLY A 84 12.21 4.83 2.69
C GLY A 84 11.17 3.73 2.50
N GLN A 85 10.55 3.32 3.59
CA GLN A 85 9.56 2.26 3.59
C GLN A 85 8.39 2.64 4.50
N ILE A 86 7.17 2.34 4.04
CA ILE A 86 5.97 2.35 4.85
C ILE A 86 5.57 0.89 5.08
N LYS A 87 5.65 0.44 6.30
CA LYS A 87 5.20 -0.90 6.69
C LYS A 87 3.72 -0.82 7.06
N VAL A 88 2.92 -1.69 6.47
CA VAL A 88 1.48 -1.75 6.69
C VAL A 88 1.14 -3.14 7.18
N GLN A 89 0.49 -3.22 8.35
CA GLN A 89 0.00 -4.47 8.90
C GLN A 89 -1.53 -4.50 8.87
N TYR A 90 -2.09 -5.48 8.20
CA TYR A 90 -3.52 -5.78 8.17
C TYR A 90 -3.84 -6.91 9.15
N ASN A 91 -4.93 -6.79 9.92
CA ASN A 91 -5.29 -7.72 10.99
C ASN A 91 -5.87 -9.07 10.50
N MET A 92 -5.80 -9.35 9.20
CA MET A 92 -6.21 -10.61 8.57
C MET A 92 -7.64 -11.03 8.90
N ASN A 93 -8.57 -10.06 8.95
CA ASN A 93 -9.99 -10.38 9.05
C ASN A 93 -10.45 -11.12 7.79
N PRO A 94 -11.18 -12.25 7.95
CA PRO A 94 -11.68 -13.02 6.81
C PRO A 94 -12.56 -12.19 5.88
N GLY A 95 -12.43 -12.44 4.58
CA GLY A 95 -13.17 -11.74 3.54
C GLY A 95 -12.30 -10.83 2.68
N PRO A 96 -12.91 -9.96 1.86
CA PRO A 96 -12.19 -9.11 0.92
C PRO A 96 -11.40 -8.00 1.64
N ILE A 97 -10.16 -7.80 1.21
CA ILE A 97 -9.31 -6.69 1.61
C ILE A 97 -9.48 -5.56 0.59
N SER A 98 -9.89 -4.39 1.05
CA SER A 98 -9.93 -3.17 0.25
C SER A 98 -9.76 -1.99 1.20
N LYS A 99 -8.51 -1.59 1.45
CA LYS A 99 -8.18 -0.52 2.39
C LYS A 99 -7.26 0.50 1.74
N THR A 100 -7.40 1.73 2.21
CA THR A 100 -6.54 2.85 1.79
C THR A 100 -5.79 3.38 3.00
N ILE A 101 -4.51 3.65 2.81
CA ILE A 101 -3.63 4.30 3.77
C ILE A 101 -3.21 5.62 3.14
N THR A 102 -3.57 6.74 3.72
CA THR A 102 -3.16 8.06 3.25
C THR A 102 -1.87 8.45 3.95
N ILE A 103 -0.82 8.65 3.15
CA ILE A 103 0.46 9.17 3.59
C ILE A 103 0.44 10.67 3.44
N GLU A 104 0.81 11.40 4.49
CA GLU A 104 0.94 12.86 4.50
C GLU A 104 2.44 13.21 4.60
N SER A 105 2.91 14.11 3.74
CA SER A 105 4.32 14.49 3.66
C SER A 105 4.49 15.93 3.21
N ASN A 106 5.74 16.43 3.24
CA ASN A 106 6.11 17.72 2.66
C ASN A 106 6.44 17.65 1.16
N ALA A 107 6.14 16.54 0.48
CA ALA A 107 6.44 16.35 -0.94
C ALA A 107 5.68 17.34 -1.83
N ILE A 108 6.40 18.00 -2.74
CA ILE A 108 5.84 19.02 -3.62
C ILE A 108 5.25 18.45 -4.92
N ASN A 109 5.55 17.21 -5.26
CA ASN A 109 5.06 16.53 -6.47
C ASN A 109 3.73 15.79 -6.28
N LYS A 110 3.14 15.89 -5.11
CA LYS A 110 1.83 15.27 -4.79
C LYS A 110 0.87 16.35 -4.26
N PRO A 111 -0.42 16.28 -4.62
CA PRO A 111 -1.40 17.24 -4.13
C PRO A 111 -1.41 17.29 -2.59
N ASN A 112 -1.17 18.45 -2.02
CA ASN A 112 -1.06 18.67 -0.56
C ASN A 112 -0.06 17.74 0.14
N GLY A 113 0.93 17.19 -0.57
CA GLY A 113 1.87 16.20 -0.03
C GLY A 113 1.25 14.85 0.30
N MET A 114 0.05 14.55 -0.21
CA MET A 114 -0.70 13.34 0.14
C MET A 114 -0.58 12.27 -0.93
N VAL A 115 -0.39 11.01 -0.49
CA VAL A 115 -0.36 9.83 -1.36
C VAL A 115 -1.29 8.74 -0.79
N PRO A 116 -2.31 8.32 -1.54
CA PRO A 116 -3.18 7.21 -1.14
C PRO A 116 -2.56 5.87 -1.56
N LEU A 117 -2.06 5.12 -0.60
CA LEU A 117 -1.64 3.73 -0.79
C LEU A 117 -2.83 2.80 -0.63
N ARG A 118 -2.86 1.71 -1.39
CA ARG A 118 -3.98 0.76 -1.36
C ARG A 118 -3.50 -0.66 -1.13
N ILE A 119 -4.25 -1.40 -0.32
CA ILE A 119 -4.10 -2.85 -0.18
C ILE A 119 -5.39 -3.53 -0.64
N LYS A 120 -5.23 -4.61 -1.40
CA LYS A 120 -6.33 -5.42 -1.96
C LYS A 120 -6.03 -6.90 -1.76
N GLY A 121 -7.06 -7.72 -1.78
CA GLY A 121 -6.93 -9.18 -1.71
C GLY A 121 -8.13 -9.82 -1.06
N THR A 122 -7.96 -11.07 -0.63
CA THR A 122 -8.98 -11.83 0.10
C THR A 122 -8.33 -12.68 1.15
N VAL A 123 -8.82 -12.59 2.38
CA VAL A 123 -8.42 -13.49 3.46
C VAL A 123 -9.39 -14.65 3.51
N ILE A 124 -8.88 -15.86 3.34
CA ILE A 124 -9.64 -17.10 3.48
C ILE A 124 -9.33 -17.77 4.82
N VAL A 125 -10.30 -18.52 5.33
CA VAL A 125 -10.13 -19.45 6.44
C VAL A 125 -10.23 -20.84 5.85
N LYS A 126 -9.13 -21.59 5.85
CA LYS A 126 -9.20 -23.03 5.60
C LYS A 126 -9.51 -23.73 6.92
N GLU A 127 -10.68 -24.34 7.01
CA GLU A 127 -10.93 -25.29 8.08
C GLU A 127 -9.97 -26.46 7.87
N GLU A 128 -9.04 -26.67 8.81
CA GLU A 128 -8.35 -27.94 8.90
C GLU A 128 -9.42 -28.98 9.24
N VAL A 129 -9.81 -29.76 8.23
CA VAL A 129 -10.69 -30.90 8.42
C VAL A 129 -9.91 -31.88 9.28
N SER A 130 -10.09 -31.77 10.59
CA SER A 130 -9.54 -32.73 11.54
C SER A 130 -10.12 -34.09 11.19
N PRO A 131 -9.29 -35.12 10.90
CA PRO A 131 -9.80 -36.42 10.43
C PRO A 131 -10.40 -37.29 11.55
N LEU A 132 -10.98 -36.69 12.56
CA LEU A 132 -11.59 -37.36 13.71
C LEU A 132 -13.06 -37.06 13.91
N VAL A 133 -13.87 -37.17 12.85
CA VAL A 133 -15.27 -37.53 13.03
C VAL A 133 -15.37 -39.03 12.80
N LYS A 134 -15.03 -39.81 13.81
CA LYS A 134 -15.49 -41.22 13.93
C LYS A 134 -17.01 -41.20 13.81
N LYS A 135 -17.47 -41.73 12.68
CA LYS A 135 -18.83 -42.11 12.38
C LYS A 135 -19.45 -42.81 13.60
N LYS A 136 -20.22 -42.08 14.42
CA LYS A 136 -21.08 -42.71 15.42
C LYS A 136 -22.21 -43.41 14.65
N THR A 137 -22.01 -44.68 14.41
CA THR A 137 -23.04 -45.59 13.97
C THR A 137 -24.07 -45.72 15.11
N PHE A 138 -25.24 -45.18 14.92
CA PHE A 138 -26.37 -45.46 15.82
C PHE A 138 -26.80 -46.90 15.57
N PRO A 139 -26.88 -47.74 16.60
CA PRO A 139 -27.47 -49.07 16.44
C PRO A 139 -28.98 -48.93 16.27
N ASN A 140 -29.48 -49.47 15.16
CA ASN A 140 -30.87 -49.57 14.81
C ASN A 140 -31.57 -50.51 15.82
N SER A 141 -32.35 -49.97 16.72
CA SER A 141 -33.21 -50.74 17.62
C SER A 141 -34.52 -51.02 16.91
N LYS A 142 -34.56 -52.16 16.19
CA LYS A 142 -35.81 -52.82 15.85
C LYS A 142 -36.31 -53.58 17.09
N LYS A 143 -37.46 -53.22 17.61
CA LYS A 143 -38.35 -54.14 18.26
C LYS A 143 -39.77 -53.64 18.19
N GLY A 144 -40.53 -54.26 17.31
CA GLY A 144 -41.97 -54.13 17.27
C GLY A 144 -42.66 -54.92 18.37
N PRO A 145 -43.85 -54.53 18.76
CA PRO A 145 -44.62 -55.22 19.77
C PRO A 145 -45.50 -56.30 19.16
N LYS A 146 -45.55 -57.46 19.80
CA LYS A 146 -46.63 -58.44 19.66
C LYS A 146 -47.62 -58.28 20.81
N LYS A 147 -48.87 -58.30 20.39
CA LYS A 147 -50.15 -58.49 21.03
C LYS A 147 -50.87 -57.24 21.48
#